data_946235ab043715895400765f221642be
#
_entry.id   946235ab043715895400765f221642be
#
_cell.length_a   1.000
_cell.length_b   1.000
_cell.length_c   1.000
_cell.angle_alpha   90.00
_cell.angle_beta   90.00
_cell.angle_gamma   90.00
#
_symmetry.space_group_name_H-M   'P 1'
#
loop_
_entity.id
_entity.type
_entity.pdbx_description
1 polymer ?
#
loop_
_entity_poly.entity_id
_entity_poly.type
_entity_poly.pdbx_seq_one_letter_code
_entity_poly.pdbx_strand_id
1 'polypeptide(L)'
;LRPFLFIFLSLFQRAYAQEYKYLVHLKDKNNNGFNISNPASFLSVKSIQRRTKQSIRIDSTDLPVTAAYVDSLSSLPSLQVLNKSRWFNQVLIGLTDTSVLQQILQFSFVLSSEPVNNRHLKKIPGSISVNQHTAVLGSSTNSANTCYLSVTDSINYGASQGQVYIHNGEYLHGLGYHGEGMTIAILDDGFNSYLSNPAFDSLRNDNRILGTYDFVNQKVSVNEEDQHGANCFSIIAANIPGNMVGTAPDARYWLFKTEDITSETPVEEQNWVAAAEFADSAGADLITTSLGYSYFDDSVYNLNYAQRNGHTALVSRAANLAVAKGMIVTASAGNSGGMTNEEKYVLCPADGDSVYTVGSVDFSGVIAYSSSWGPNSSGQIKPDGVSVGAGAYYVAPDGIVNSGSGTSYSNPNLAGLITCLWQAFPEFIPHDILAAVRQSSNKYNNPDNRYGYGLPDFEKAYSILLNKRLAAYNQLLGNDWIRVYPVPFLQSFNLLFKPSVSGTANLQLLDVSGKIIMKKFVPVIAGQIQLLEFNISQPLSTGIYFLRYSDHQESKTLKLLKQ
;
A
#
# COMPACT_ATOMS: atom_id res chain seq x y z
N LEU A 1 50.90 -49.46 -29.80
CA LEU A 1 51.08 -48.01 -29.59
C LEU A 1 49.81 -47.27 -30.00
N ARG A 2 48.98 -46.86 -28.99
CA ARG A 2 47.86 -45.96 -29.17
C ARG A 2 48.28 -44.58 -28.68
N PRO A 3 48.06 -43.48 -29.39
CA PRO A 3 48.30 -42.14 -28.88
C PRO A 3 47.15 -41.70 -27.99
N PHE A 4 47.52 -41.24 -26.78
CA PHE A 4 46.63 -40.52 -25.86
C PHE A 4 46.41 -39.11 -26.40
N LEU A 5 45.17 -38.78 -26.69
CA LEU A 5 44.73 -37.43 -27.03
C LEU A 5 44.39 -36.67 -25.73
N PHE A 6 45.24 -35.74 -25.31
CA PHE A 6 44.97 -34.81 -24.22
C PHE A 6 44.05 -33.72 -24.73
N ILE A 7 42.77 -33.75 -24.29
CA ILE A 7 41.83 -32.65 -24.50
C ILE A 7 42.08 -31.64 -23.36
N PHE A 8 42.68 -30.50 -23.71
CA PHE A 8 42.72 -29.32 -22.84
C PHE A 8 41.30 -28.72 -22.78
N LEU A 9 40.57 -28.96 -21.68
CA LEU A 9 39.38 -28.20 -21.32
C LEU A 9 39.83 -26.84 -20.79
N SER A 10 39.84 -25.80 -21.62
CA SER A 10 40.01 -24.44 -21.18
C SER A 10 38.71 -24.02 -20.43
N LEU A 11 38.76 -24.05 -19.13
CA LEU A 11 37.79 -23.40 -18.25
C LEU A 11 37.87 -21.88 -18.51
N PHE A 12 37.01 -21.37 -19.38
CA PHE A 12 36.72 -19.94 -19.42
C PHE A 12 36.02 -19.59 -18.11
N GLN A 13 36.73 -19.21 -17.08
CA GLN A 13 36.23 -18.39 -16.00
C GLN A 13 35.80 -17.07 -16.63
N ARG A 14 34.50 -16.84 -16.76
CA ARG A 14 33.99 -15.49 -17.00
C ARG A 14 34.37 -14.67 -15.79
N ALA A 15 35.42 -13.87 -15.91
CA ALA A 15 35.69 -12.79 -15.00
C ALA A 15 34.49 -11.84 -15.12
N TYR A 16 33.60 -11.84 -14.15
CA TYR A 16 32.61 -10.78 -14.04
C TYR A 16 33.37 -9.49 -13.80
N ALA A 17 33.29 -8.57 -14.74
CA ALA A 17 33.83 -7.22 -14.55
C ALA A 17 33.17 -6.63 -13.30
N GLN A 18 33.97 -6.03 -12.44
CA GLN A 18 33.48 -5.36 -11.25
C GLN A 18 32.55 -4.22 -11.70
N GLU A 19 31.29 -4.25 -11.23
CA GLU A 19 30.30 -3.21 -11.49
C GLU A 19 30.24 -2.26 -10.29
N TYR A 20 30.40 -0.98 -10.56
CA TYR A 20 30.27 0.11 -9.59
C TYR A 20 28.92 0.79 -9.80
N LYS A 21 28.14 0.97 -8.75
CA LYS A 21 26.83 1.63 -8.86
C LYS A 21 26.89 3.03 -8.27
N TYR A 22 26.37 3.99 -9.04
CA TYR A 22 26.34 5.41 -8.69
C TYR A 22 24.95 5.98 -8.86
N LEU A 23 24.61 6.91 -7.97
CA LEU A 23 23.43 7.74 -8.11
C LEU A 23 23.83 9.07 -8.71
N VAL A 24 23.23 9.44 -9.84
CA VAL A 24 23.44 10.70 -10.54
C VAL A 24 22.25 11.61 -10.28
N HIS A 25 22.47 12.71 -9.58
CA HIS A 25 21.45 13.72 -9.32
C HIS A 25 21.41 14.71 -10.48
N LEU A 26 20.19 15.05 -10.92
CA LEU A 26 19.96 15.96 -12.04
C LEU A 26 19.49 17.33 -11.53
N LYS A 27 19.91 18.41 -12.19
CA LYS A 27 19.59 19.79 -11.78
C LYS A 27 18.13 20.14 -11.97
N ASP A 28 17.55 19.67 -13.05
CA ASP A 28 16.22 20.07 -13.48
C ASP A 28 15.55 18.99 -14.36
N LYS A 29 14.37 19.29 -14.86
CA LYS A 29 13.63 18.51 -15.87
C LYS A 29 13.34 19.34 -17.12
N ASN A 30 14.24 20.22 -17.50
CA ASN A 30 14.07 21.07 -18.66
C ASN A 30 13.98 20.24 -19.96
N ASN A 31 13.29 20.79 -20.95
CA ASN A 31 13.03 20.13 -22.23
C ASN A 31 12.40 18.74 -22.08
N ASN A 32 11.60 18.55 -21.02
CA ASN A 32 10.85 17.33 -20.80
C ASN A 32 9.74 17.22 -21.85
N GLY A 33 9.59 16.04 -22.45
CA GLY A 33 8.51 15.76 -23.41
C GLY A 33 7.11 15.70 -22.79
N PHE A 34 7.02 15.77 -21.46
CA PHE A 34 5.77 15.73 -20.69
C PHE A 34 5.45 17.10 -20.09
N ASN A 35 4.14 17.37 -19.85
CA ASN A 35 3.67 18.61 -19.27
C ASN A 35 2.66 18.34 -18.16
N ILE A 36 2.77 19.04 -17.03
CA ILE A 36 1.85 18.91 -15.87
C ILE A 36 0.39 19.25 -16.24
N SER A 37 0.15 20.04 -17.30
CA SER A 37 -1.20 20.32 -17.80
C SER A 37 -1.83 19.13 -18.54
N ASN A 38 -1.06 18.10 -18.91
CA ASN A 38 -1.53 16.86 -19.53
C ASN A 38 -1.06 15.63 -18.71
N PRO A 39 -1.55 15.46 -17.48
CA PRO A 39 -1.08 14.40 -16.60
C PRO A 39 -1.42 12.99 -17.10
N ALA A 40 -2.42 12.82 -17.95
CA ALA A 40 -2.79 11.55 -18.53
C ALA A 40 -1.69 10.92 -19.41
N SER A 41 -0.68 11.69 -19.80
CA SER A 41 0.47 11.18 -20.54
C SER A 41 1.50 10.43 -19.67
N PHE A 42 1.44 10.54 -18.33
CA PHE A 42 2.38 9.91 -17.41
C PHE A 42 1.77 9.39 -16.10
N LEU A 43 0.48 9.65 -15.85
CA LEU A 43 -0.28 9.12 -14.72
C LEU A 43 -1.51 8.37 -15.23
N SER A 44 -1.86 7.27 -14.60
CA SER A 44 -3.11 6.56 -14.89
C SER A 44 -4.34 7.39 -14.49
N VAL A 45 -5.48 7.05 -15.06
CA VAL A 45 -6.77 7.67 -14.70
C VAL A 45 -7.01 7.56 -13.19
N LYS A 46 -6.74 6.40 -12.58
CA LYS A 46 -6.93 6.17 -11.15
C LYS A 46 -6.00 7.05 -10.30
N SER A 47 -4.74 7.22 -10.73
CA SER A 47 -3.79 8.12 -10.06
C SER A 47 -4.26 9.58 -10.09
N ILE A 48 -4.77 10.05 -11.24
CA ILE A 48 -5.31 11.40 -11.39
C ILE A 48 -6.57 11.58 -10.52
N GLN A 49 -7.48 10.60 -10.54
CA GLN A 49 -8.70 10.61 -9.71
C GLN A 49 -8.38 10.67 -8.22
N ARG A 50 -7.37 9.88 -7.75
CA ARG A 50 -6.92 9.91 -6.35
C ARG A 50 -6.47 11.32 -5.95
N ARG A 51 -5.64 11.98 -6.77
CA ARG A 51 -5.18 13.35 -6.52
C ARG A 51 -6.30 14.36 -6.52
N THR A 52 -7.17 14.29 -7.52
CA THR A 52 -8.34 15.20 -7.63
C THR A 52 -9.23 15.09 -6.40
N LYS A 53 -9.55 13.86 -5.98
CA LYS A 53 -10.39 13.58 -4.83
C LYS A 53 -9.80 14.10 -3.51
N GLN A 54 -8.49 14.01 -3.37
CA GLN A 54 -7.77 14.44 -2.17
C GLN A 54 -7.24 15.88 -2.28
N SER A 55 -7.58 16.61 -3.36
CA SER A 55 -7.10 17.97 -3.63
C SER A 55 -5.56 18.07 -3.68
N ILE A 56 -4.89 17.01 -4.15
CA ILE A 56 -3.44 16.96 -4.30
C ILE A 56 -3.06 17.55 -5.65
N ARG A 57 -2.18 18.55 -5.62
CA ARG A 57 -1.67 19.20 -6.84
C ARG A 57 -0.70 18.28 -7.58
N ILE A 58 -0.84 18.21 -8.89
CA ILE A 58 0.16 17.64 -9.79
C ILE A 58 1.25 18.69 -10.01
N ASP A 59 2.51 18.32 -9.79
CA ASP A 59 3.65 19.23 -9.86
C ASP A 59 4.84 18.61 -10.60
N SER A 60 5.98 19.31 -10.59
CA SER A 60 7.20 18.86 -11.30
C SER A 60 7.77 17.54 -10.80
N THR A 61 7.46 17.13 -9.55
CA THR A 61 7.91 15.83 -9.02
C THR A 61 7.18 14.67 -9.70
N ASP A 62 5.98 14.92 -10.26
CA ASP A 62 5.22 13.91 -10.99
C ASP A 62 5.75 13.67 -12.43
N LEU A 63 6.46 14.65 -13.01
CA LEU A 63 7.01 14.52 -14.36
C LEU A 63 8.12 13.45 -14.39
N PRO A 64 8.15 12.60 -15.43
CA PRO A 64 9.28 11.69 -15.64
C PRO A 64 10.63 12.42 -15.70
N VAL A 65 11.71 11.72 -15.43
CA VAL A 65 13.08 12.22 -15.72
C VAL A 65 13.20 12.53 -17.21
N THR A 66 13.83 13.63 -17.56
CA THR A 66 13.98 14.07 -18.95
C THR A 66 14.68 13.01 -19.78
N ALA A 67 14.00 12.50 -20.81
CA ALA A 67 14.49 11.39 -21.64
C ALA A 67 15.86 11.70 -22.28
N ALA A 68 16.05 12.90 -22.82
CA ALA A 68 17.31 13.33 -23.42
C ALA A 68 18.50 13.27 -22.43
N TYR A 69 18.27 13.47 -21.14
CA TYR A 69 19.33 13.34 -20.13
C TYR A 69 19.70 11.86 -19.92
N VAL A 70 18.69 11.01 -19.84
CA VAL A 70 18.87 9.55 -19.73
C VAL A 70 19.58 9.00 -20.96
N ASP A 71 19.19 9.44 -22.17
CA ASP A 71 19.81 9.04 -23.44
C ASP A 71 21.28 9.48 -23.51
N SER A 72 21.59 10.71 -23.04
CA SER A 72 22.96 11.22 -22.97
C SER A 72 23.83 10.39 -22.03
N LEU A 73 23.30 9.99 -20.86
CA LEU A 73 24.01 9.08 -19.94
C LEU A 73 24.21 7.70 -20.58
N SER A 74 23.16 7.14 -21.17
CA SER A 74 23.17 5.80 -21.80
C SER A 74 24.10 5.71 -23.02
N SER A 75 24.46 6.84 -23.64
CA SER A 75 25.37 6.90 -24.78
C SER A 75 26.85 6.74 -24.38
N LEU A 76 27.16 6.87 -23.08
CA LEU A 76 28.54 6.70 -22.57
C LEU A 76 28.94 5.23 -22.56
N PRO A 77 30.21 4.94 -22.95
CA PRO A 77 30.71 3.56 -22.89
C PRO A 77 30.76 3.08 -21.44
N SER A 78 30.59 1.78 -21.25
CA SER A 78 30.68 1.12 -19.92
C SER A 78 29.64 1.60 -18.90
N LEU A 79 28.57 2.29 -19.33
CA LEU A 79 27.46 2.75 -18.50
C LEU A 79 26.17 2.02 -18.82
N GLN A 80 25.50 1.53 -17.80
CA GLN A 80 24.13 1.04 -17.86
C GLN A 80 23.25 1.87 -16.93
N VAL A 81 22.10 2.33 -17.44
CA VAL A 81 21.05 2.93 -16.60
C VAL A 81 20.25 1.81 -15.94
N LEU A 82 20.23 1.77 -14.61
CA LEU A 82 19.56 0.74 -13.81
C LEU A 82 18.15 1.16 -13.42
N ASN A 83 18.02 2.33 -12.77
CA ASN A 83 16.75 2.87 -12.31
C ASN A 83 16.71 4.39 -12.47
N LYS A 84 15.49 4.96 -12.41
CA LYS A 84 15.26 6.42 -12.46
C LYS A 84 14.25 6.77 -11.38
N SER A 85 14.49 7.91 -10.71
CA SER A 85 13.50 8.49 -9.81
C SER A 85 13.03 9.84 -10.34
N ARG A 86 11.73 9.95 -10.57
CA ARG A 86 11.10 11.23 -10.91
C ARG A 86 10.88 12.10 -9.68
N TRP A 87 10.63 11.52 -8.51
CA TRP A 87 10.41 12.27 -7.27
C TRP A 87 11.67 13.01 -6.82
N PHE A 88 12.83 12.36 -6.93
CA PHE A 88 14.12 12.91 -6.53
C PHE A 88 14.96 13.46 -7.72
N ASN A 89 14.46 13.33 -8.95
CA ASN A 89 15.13 13.73 -10.17
C ASN A 89 16.56 13.19 -10.28
N GLN A 90 16.69 11.87 -10.23
CA GLN A 90 17.98 11.16 -10.19
C GLN A 90 17.93 9.87 -11.02
N VAL A 91 19.13 9.39 -11.38
CA VAL A 91 19.34 8.18 -12.18
C VAL A 91 20.35 7.28 -11.49
N LEU A 92 19.97 6.03 -11.23
CA LEU A 92 20.88 4.99 -10.78
C LEU A 92 21.59 4.38 -12.00
N ILE A 93 22.90 4.35 -11.97
CA ILE A 93 23.75 3.81 -13.05
C ILE A 93 24.68 2.74 -12.53
N GLY A 94 24.99 1.76 -13.40
CA GLY A 94 26.07 0.80 -13.24
C GLY A 94 27.23 1.15 -14.17
N LEU A 95 28.45 1.07 -13.68
CA LEU A 95 29.70 1.36 -14.43
C LEU A 95 30.66 0.19 -14.34
N THR A 96 31.22 -0.23 -15.47
CA THR A 96 32.35 -1.18 -15.51
C THR A 96 33.69 -0.45 -15.57
N ASP A 97 33.69 0.86 -15.84
CA ASP A 97 34.85 1.75 -15.82
C ASP A 97 34.48 3.09 -15.16
N THR A 98 35.07 3.37 -14.01
CA THR A 98 34.79 4.59 -13.24
C THR A 98 35.42 5.86 -13.84
N SER A 99 36.31 5.76 -14.83
CA SER A 99 36.84 6.94 -15.54
C SER A 99 35.75 7.75 -16.23
N VAL A 100 34.62 7.11 -16.58
CA VAL A 100 33.44 7.72 -17.18
C VAL A 100 32.77 8.75 -16.25
N LEU A 101 32.96 8.67 -14.93
CA LEU A 101 32.40 9.62 -13.95
C LEU A 101 32.78 11.07 -14.25
N GLN A 102 34.03 11.30 -14.70
CA GLN A 102 34.47 12.65 -15.05
C GLN A 102 33.69 13.22 -16.25
N GLN A 103 33.29 12.37 -17.20
CA GLN A 103 32.47 12.78 -18.35
C GLN A 103 31.02 13.05 -17.90
N ILE A 104 30.46 12.21 -17.01
CA ILE A 104 29.13 12.42 -16.44
C ILE A 104 29.04 13.79 -15.76
N LEU A 105 30.03 14.16 -14.95
CA LEU A 105 30.07 15.44 -14.24
C LEU A 105 30.24 16.67 -15.16
N GLN A 106 30.62 16.49 -16.43
CA GLN A 106 30.69 17.57 -17.42
C GLN A 106 29.32 17.87 -18.07
N PHE A 107 28.34 17.00 -17.96
CA PHE A 107 27.01 17.29 -18.47
C PHE A 107 26.38 18.46 -17.71
N SER A 108 25.90 19.47 -18.42
CA SER A 108 25.32 20.69 -17.84
C SER A 108 24.10 20.41 -16.95
N PHE A 109 23.39 19.31 -17.21
CA PHE A 109 22.21 18.87 -16.48
C PHE A 109 22.52 18.02 -15.22
N VAL A 110 23.77 17.59 -15.03
CA VAL A 110 24.17 16.83 -13.85
C VAL A 110 24.51 17.77 -12.70
N LEU A 111 23.93 17.53 -11.53
CA LEU A 111 24.20 18.27 -10.30
C LEU A 111 25.38 17.65 -9.54
N SER A 112 25.32 16.34 -9.29
CA SER A 112 26.34 15.58 -8.56
C SER A 112 26.19 14.09 -8.86
N SER A 113 27.18 13.30 -8.45
CA SER A 113 27.08 11.84 -8.39
C SER A 113 27.66 11.33 -7.08
N GLU A 114 27.07 10.25 -6.54
CA GLU A 114 27.54 9.59 -5.32
C GLU A 114 27.54 8.07 -5.49
N PRO A 115 28.51 7.36 -4.90
CA PRO A 115 28.53 5.90 -4.94
C PRO A 115 27.45 5.31 -4.00
N VAL A 116 26.78 4.27 -4.47
CA VAL A 116 25.80 3.50 -3.68
C VAL A 116 26.16 2.03 -3.51
N ASN A 117 27.26 1.58 -4.15
CA ASN A 117 27.85 0.28 -3.94
C ASN A 117 29.33 0.32 -4.36
N ASN A 118 30.23 0.29 -3.40
CA ASN A 118 31.68 0.39 -3.66
C ASN A 118 32.44 -0.93 -3.54
N ARG A 119 31.82 -2.06 -3.12
CA ARG A 119 32.57 -3.29 -2.88
C ARG A 119 31.81 -4.57 -3.19
N HIS A 120 32.52 -5.51 -3.81
CA HIS A 120 32.21 -6.92 -3.79
C HIS A 120 32.65 -7.51 -2.43
N LEU A 121 31.80 -7.47 -1.44
CA LEU A 121 31.90 -8.37 -0.31
C LEU A 121 30.99 -9.56 -0.60
N LYS A 122 31.59 -10.71 -0.94
CA LYS A 122 30.84 -11.96 -0.95
C LYS A 122 30.23 -12.14 0.43
N LYS A 123 28.92 -12.17 0.51
CA LYS A 123 28.19 -12.58 1.70
C LYS A 123 28.67 -13.97 2.08
N ILE A 124 29.29 -14.11 3.25
CA ILE A 124 29.51 -15.42 3.85
C ILE A 124 28.12 -15.89 4.28
N PRO A 125 27.63 -17.04 3.82
CA PRO A 125 26.32 -17.51 4.22
C PRO A 125 26.30 -17.75 5.73
N GLY A 126 25.81 -16.77 6.47
CA GLY A 126 25.49 -16.88 7.88
C GLY A 126 24.00 -17.16 8.00
N SER A 127 23.62 -18.43 7.87
CA SER A 127 22.28 -18.88 8.18
C SER A 127 21.97 -18.60 9.64
N ILE A 128 21.11 -17.61 9.90
CA ILE A 128 20.43 -17.53 11.19
C ILE A 128 19.26 -18.51 11.10
N SER A 129 19.51 -19.75 11.49
CA SER A 129 18.45 -20.71 11.74
C SER A 129 17.75 -20.32 13.04
N VAL A 130 16.52 -19.88 12.94
CA VAL A 130 15.65 -19.71 14.10
C VAL A 130 15.15 -21.10 14.51
N ASN A 131 15.61 -21.59 15.64
CA ASN A 131 15.14 -22.82 16.25
C ASN A 131 13.63 -22.77 16.51
N GLN A 132 12.93 -23.75 15.98
CA GLN A 132 11.54 -24.03 16.26
C GLN A 132 11.39 -24.45 17.72
N HIS A 133 10.66 -23.69 18.51
CA HIS A 133 10.07 -24.16 19.75
C HIS A 133 8.56 -24.38 19.52
N THR A 134 8.18 -25.65 19.57
CA THR A 134 6.80 -26.10 19.63
C THR A 134 6.16 -25.64 20.95
N ALA A 135 5.13 -24.80 20.86
CA ALA A 135 4.29 -24.46 22.01
C ALA A 135 2.93 -25.17 21.90
N VAL A 136 2.56 -25.78 23.00
CA VAL A 136 1.35 -26.58 23.21
C VAL A 136 0.12 -25.66 23.30
N LEU A 137 -0.95 -26.06 22.63
CA LEU A 137 -2.27 -25.43 22.64
C LEU A 137 -2.94 -25.56 24.02
N GLY A 138 -3.29 -24.42 24.60
CA GLY A 138 -4.23 -24.34 25.72
C GLY A 138 -5.43 -23.50 25.33
N SER A 139 -6.60 -24.13 25.23
CA SER A 139 -7.88 -23.45 24.98
C SER A 139 -8.43 -22.87 26.29
N SER A 140 -8.80 -21.60 26.30
CA SER A 140 -9.71 -21.06 27.32
C SER A 140 -10.73 -20.12 26.69
N THR A 141 -11.97 -20.55 26.75
CA THR A 141 -13.18 -19.80 26.42
C THR A 141 -13.54 -18.86 27.56
N ASN A 142 -13.76 -17.59 27.27
CA ASN A 142 -14.57 -16.71 28.13
C ASN A 142 -15.41 -15.78 27.26
N SER A 143 -16.72 -16.03 27.31
CA SER A 143 -17.76 -15.23 26.67
C SER A 143 -18.11 -14.04 27.54
N ALA A 144 -18.13 -12.85 26.96
CA ALA A 144 -18.87 -11.71 27.48
C ALA A 144 -19.91 -11.31 26.41
N ASN A 145 -21.18 -11.57 26.74
CA ASN A 145 -22.33 -11.22 25.89
C ASN A 145 -22.56 -9.72 25.91
N THR A 146 -22.39 -9.10 24.75
CA THR A 146 -23.02 -7.81 24.43
C THR A 146 -23.79 -8.01 23.13
N CYS A 147 -25.10 -7.76 23.20
CA CYS A 147 -26.04 -7.96 22.10
C CYS A 147 -25.85 -6.84 21.07
N TYR A 148 -25.09 -7.13 20.01
CA TYR A 148 -25.07 -6.36 18.77
C TYR A 148 -25.71 -7.17 17.67
N LEU A 149 -26.33 -6.52 16.69
CA LEU A 149 -26.79 -7.17 15.47
C LEU A 149 -25.59 -7.95 14.90
N SER A 150 -25.62 -9.27 15.06
CA SER A 150 -24.54 -10.12 14.56
C SER A 150 -24.54 -10.07 13.03
N VAL A 151 -23.65 -9.28 12.46
CA VAL A 151 -23.24 -9.44 11.09
C VAL A 151 -22.49 -10.77 11.05
N THR A 152 -23.14 -11.81 10.54
CA THR A 152 -22.53 -13.13 10.42
C THR A 152 -21.70 -13.13 9.15
N ASP A 153 -20.38 -13.01 9.31
CA ASP A 153 -19.44 -13.37 8.25
C ASP A 153 -19.55 -14.88 7.98
N SER A 154 -19.74 -15.24 6.73
CA SER A 154 -19.83 -16.64 6.30
C SER A 154 -18.48 -17.21 5.85
N ILE A 155 -17.39 -16.44 5.94
CA ILE A 155 -16.06 -16.85 5.49
C ILE A 155 -15.46 -17.87 6.47
N ASN A 156 -15.06 -19.01 5.95
CA ASN A 156 -14.26 -19.97 6.69
C ASN A 156 -12.77 -19.65 6.51
N TYR A 157 -12.19 -18.88 7.43
CA TYR A 157 -10.80 -18.44 7.36
C TYR A 157 -9.77 -19.56 7.54
N GLY A 158 -10.17 -20.72 8.07
CA GLY A 158 -9.22 -21.80 8.38
C GLY A 158 -8.14 -21.32 9.36
N ALA A 159 -6.86 -21.50 9.01
CA ALA A 159 -5.74 -21.18 9.89
C ALA A 159 -5.61 -19.67 10.20
N SER A 160 -6.03 -18.78 9.28
CA SER A 160 -5.90 -17.33 9.49
C SER A 160 -6.98 -16.72 10.39
N GLN A 161 -7.93 -17.51 10.88
CA GLN A 161 -9.05 -17.00 11.70
C GLN A 161 -8.59 -16.10 12.86
N GLY A 162 -7.60 -16.55 13.64
CA GLY A 162 -7.10 -15.78 14.77
C GLY A 162 -6.44 -14.44 14.37
N GLN A 163 -5.81 -14.39 13.18
CA GLN A 163 -5.18 -13.19 12.65
C GLN A 163 -6.22 -12.12 12.26
N VAL A 164 -7.38 -12.53 11.80
CA VAL A 164 -8.50 -11.64 11.45
C VAL A 164 -9.28 -11.22 12.69
N TYR A 165 -9.63 -12.19 13.55
CA TYR A 165 -10.54 -11.99 14.68
C TYR A 165 -9.93 -11.17 15.81
N ILE A 166 -8.62 -11.21 16.02
CA ILE A 166 -7.95 -10.37 17.03
C ILE A 166 -8.18 -8.87 16.80
N HIS A 167 -8.55 -8.51 15.56
CA HIS A 167 -8.81 -7.16 15.11
C HIS A 167 -10.29 -6.87 14.86
N ASN A 168 -11.21 -7.80 15.12
CA ASN A 168 -12.60 -7.74 14.66
C ASN A 168 -12.69 -7.46 13.14
N GLY A 169 -11.74 -8.02 12.37
CA GLY A 169 -11.66 -7.82 10.90
C GLY A 169 -12.80 -8.49 10.16
N GLU A 170 -13.35 -9.59 10.71
CA GLU A 170 -14.53 -10.30 10.21
C GLU A 170 -15.76 -9.40 10.14
N TYR A 171 -15.82 -8.34 10.95
CA TYR A 171 -16.91 -7.36 10.89
C TYR A 171 -16.93 -6.64 9.53
N LEU A 172 -15.78 -6.21 9.01
CA LEU A 172 -15.70 -5.59 7.68
C LEU A 172 -16.09 -6.57 6.58
N HIS A 173 -15.61 -7.80 6.67
CA HIS A 173 -15.91 -8.86 5.70
C HIS A 173 -17.41 -9.22 5.72
N GLY A 174 -18.02 -9.33 6.90
CA GLY A 174 -19.45 -9.56 7.04
C GLY A 174 -20.32 -8.43 6.49
N LEU A 175 -19.78 -7.21 6.38
CA LEU A 175 -20.39 -6.08 5.68
C LEU A 175 -20.14 -6.09 4.16
N GLY A 176 -19.35 -7.05 3.63
CA GLY A 176 -19.03 -7.19 2.22
C GLY A 176 -17.80 -6.38 1.76
N TYR A 177 -16.95 -5.94 2.69
CA TYR A 177 -15.72 -5.21 2.36
C TYR A 177 -14.51 -6.14 2.39
N HIS A 178 -14.14 -6.70 1.22
CA HIS A 178 -13.03 -7.64 1.04
C HIS A 178 -11.86 -7.05 0.23
N GLY A 179 -11.86 -5.73 0.01
CA GLY A 179 -10.85 -5.02 -0.79
C GLY A 179 -11.24 -4.82 -2.26
N GLU A 180 -12.46 -5.19 -2.69
CA GLU A 180 -12.90 -5.03 -4.07
C GLU A 180 -12.75 -3.59 -4.58
N GLY A 181 -12.18 -3.43 -5.78
CA GLY A 181 -11.90 -2.12 -6.39
C GLY A 181 -10.65 -1.41 -5.86
N MET A 182 -10.13 -1.83 -4.70
CA MET A 182 -8.89 -1.31 -4.13
C MET A 182 -7.67 -1.95 -4.80
N THR A 183 -6.54 -1.23 -4.80
CA THR A 183 -5.29 -1.69 -5.39
C THR A 183 -4.16 -1.58 -4.38
N ILE A 184 -3.50 -2.69 -4.09
CA ILE A 184 -2.35 -2.79 -3.19
C ILE A 184 -1.09 -3.05 -4.02
N ALA A 185 -0.02 -2.31 -3.77
CA ALA A 185 1.32 -2.62 -4.27
C ALA A 185 2.13 -3.25 -3.14
N ILE A 186 2.68 -4.44 -3.38
CA ILE A 186 3.55 -5.16 -2.45
C ILE A 186 4.97 -5.04 -2.96
N LEU A 187 5.86 -4.50 -2.14
CA LEU A 187 7.28 -4.34 -2.41
C LEU A 187 8.05 -5.29 -1.50
N ASP A 188 8.74 -6.28 -2.09
CA ASP A 188 9.38 -7.36 -1.33
C ASP A 188 10.53 -8.02 -2.14
N ASP A 189 11.04 -9.18 -1.67
CA ASP A 189 12.20 -9.88 -2.24
C ASP A 189 11.89 -10.72 -3.48
N GLY A 190 10.62 -11.10 -3.68
CA GLY A 190 10.18 -11.97 -4.75
C GLY A 190 8.87 -12.67 -4.41
N PHE A 191 8.25 -13.29 -5.43
CA PHE A 191 6.91 -13.87 -5.30
C PHE A 191 6.87 -15.27 -5.88
N ASN A 192 7.71 -16.16 -5.33
CA ASN A 192 7.83 -17.54 -5.78
C ASN A 192 6.47 -18.22 -5.86
N SER A 193 6.23 -18.91 -6.98
CA SER A 193 5.02 -19.69 -7.25
C SER A 193 3.70 -18.90 -7.31
N TYR A 194 3.70 -17.55 -7.35
CA TYR A 194 2.45 -16.79 -7.44
C TYR A 194 1.62 -17.13 -8.70
N LEU A 195 2.26 -17.69 -9.74
CA LEU A 195 1.62 -18.12 -10.97
C LEU A 195 0.94 -19.51 -10.86
N SER A 196 1.29 -20.32 -9.87
CA SER A 196 0.83 -21.71 -9.73
C SER A 196 0.23 -22.05 -8.36
N ASN A 197 0.49 -21.25 -7.32
CA ASN A 197 -0.01 -21.50 -5.98
C ASN A 197 -1.54 -21.38 -5.93
N PRO A 198 -2.27 -22.42 -5.45
CA PRO A 198 -3.74 -22.40 -5.36
C PRO A 198 -4.32 -21.23 -4.55
N ALA A 199 -3.54 -20.70 -3.60
CA ALA A 199 -3.97 -19.56 -2.78
C ALA A 199 -4.34 -18.32 -3.62
N PHE A 200 -3.81 -18.22 -4.84
CA PHE A 200 -4.00 -17.08 -5.73
C PHE A 200 -4.83 -17.41 -6.98
N ASP A 201 -5.50 -18.58 -7.02
CA ASP A 201 -6.31 -18.99 -8.19
C ASP A 201 -7.41 -17.98 -8.51
N SER A 202 -8.13 -17.51 -7.48
CA SER A 202 -9.18 -16.49 -7.65
C SER A 202 -8.64 -15.19 -8.24
N LEU A 203 -7.45 -14.76 -7.79
CA LEU A 203 -6.81 -13.54 -8.31
C LEU A 203 -6.40 -13.68 -9.77
N ARG A 204 -5.86 -14.85 -10.15
CA ARG A 204 -5.47 -15.12 -11.53
C ARG A 204 -6.69 -15.23 -12.45
N ASN A 205 -7.71 -15.96 -12.02
CA ASN A 205 -8.94 -16.15 -12.80
C ASN A 205 -9.69 -14.82 -13.06
N ASP A 206 -9.66 -13.92 -12.08
CA ASP A 206 -10.33 -12.61 -12.15
C ASP A 206 -9.42 -11.50 -12.70
N ASN A 207 -8.18 -11.81 -13.10
CA ASN A 207 -7.18 -10.84 -13.56
C ASN A 207 -6.92 -9.72 -12.53
N ARG A 208 -6.86 -10.09 -11.23
CA ARG A 208 -6.65 -9.13 -10.15
C ARG A 208 -5.18 -8.93 -9.77
N ILE A 209 -4.25 -9.70 -10.34
CA ILE A 209 -2.82 -9.39 -10.39
C ILE A 209 -2.62 -8.51 -11.61
N LEU A 210 -2.50 -7.19 -11.39
CA LEU A 210 -2.45 -6.16 -12.44
C LEU A 210 -1.14 -6.17 -13.22
N GLY A 211 -0.08 -6.64 -12.59
CA GLY A 211 1.23 -6.79 -13.18
C GLY A 211 2.32 -6.95 -12.13
N THR A 212 3.51 -7.21 -12.63
CA THR A 212 4.70 -7.48 -11.81
C THR A 212 5.92 -6.80 -12.43
N TYR A 213 6.91 -6.44 -11.60
CA TYR A 213 8.20 -5.96 -12.10
C TYR A 213 9.33 -6.21 -11.10
N ASP A 214 10.44 -6.70 -11.59
CA ASP A 214 11.68 -6.91 -10.87
C ASP A 214 12.61 -5.70 -11.13
N PHE A 215 12.71 -4.82 -10.14
CA PHE A 215 13.56 -3.63 -10.21
C PHE A 215 15.05 -3.94 -10.03
N VAL A 216 15.38 -5.12 -9.50
CA VAL A 216 16.77 -5.58 -9.36
C VAL A 216 17.34 -6.01 -10.71
N ASN A 217 16.60 -6.88 -11.42
CA ASN A 217 17.04 -7.48 -12.67
C ASN A 217 16.37 -6.84 -13.91
N GLN A 218 15.54 -5.83 -13.74
CA GLN A 218 14.85 -5.08 -14.81
C GLN A 218 14.06 -5.97 -15.77
N LYS A 219 13.24 -6.84 -15.21
CA LYS A 219 12.41 -7.80 -15.95
C LYS A 219 10.99 -7.85 -15.39
N VAL A 220 10.06 -8.37 -16.17
CA VAL A 220 8.65 -8.45 -15.78
C VAL A 220 8.41 -9.55 -14.74
N SER A 221 9.11 -10.69 -14.84
CA SER A 221 8.88 -11.82 -13.94
C SER A 221 9.44 -11.54 -12.55
N VAL A 222 8.63 -11.83 -11.53
CA VAL A 222 9.01 -11.86 -10.11
C VAL A 222 8.81 -13.25 -9.49
N ASN A 223 8.56 -14.26 -10.36
CA ASN A 223 8.37 -15.67 -9.98
C ASN A 223 9.73 -16.37 -9.85
N GLU A 224 10.48 -16.00 -8.83
CA GLU A 224 11.84 -16.48 -8.59
C GLU A 224 11.97 -17.21 -7.26
N GLU A 225 13.21 -17.57 -6.90
CA GLU A 225 13.53 -18.45 -5.77
C GLU A 225 13.12 -17.88 -4.42
N ASP A 226 13.02 -16.56 -4.29
CA ASP A 226 12.68 -15.90 -3.04
C ASP A 226 11.18 -15.98 -2.76
N GLN A 227 10.89 -16.30 -1.51
CA GLN A 227 9.55 -16.67 -1.10
C GLN A 227 8.93 -15.74 -0.05
N HIS A 228 9.72 -14.83 0.51
CA HIS A 228 9.23 -13.99 1.61
C HIS A 228 8.08 -13.09 1.15
N GLY A 229 8.21 -12.45 0.00
CA GLY A 229 7.13 -11.65 -0.58
C GLY A 229 5.88 -12.49 -0.92
N ALA A 230 6.06 -13.74 -1.40
CA ALA A 230 4.92 -14.64 -1.63
C ALA A 230 4.19 -15.00 -0.34
N ASN A 231 4.93 -15.23 0.75
CA ASN A 231 4.37 -15.51 2.08
C ASN A 231 3.57 -14.28 2.58
N CYS A 232 4.15 -13.08 2.51
CA CYS A 232 3.49 -11.82 2.87
C CYS A 232 2.25 -11.58 2.02
N PHE A 233 2.33 -11.82 0.71
CA PHE A 233 1.22 -11.72 -0.22
C PHE A 233 0.06 -12.64 0.16
N SER A 234 0.35 -13.88 0.58
CA SER A 234 -0.68 -14.85 0.97
C SER A 234 -1.48 -14.40 2.21
N ILE A 235 -0.88 -13.66 3.14
CA ILE A 235 -1.56 -13.13 4.33
C ILE A 235 -2.64 -12.11 3.94
N ILE A 236 -2.41 -11.36 2.86
CA ILE A 236 -3.39 -10.39 2.38
C ILE A 236 -4.40 -11.03 1.43
N ALA A 237 -3.94 -11.90 0.54
CA ALA A 237 -4.60 -12.19 -0.73
C ALA A 237 -5.03 -13.66 -0.90
N ALA A 238 -4.61 -14.58 -0.03
CA ALA A 238 -5.00 -15.98 -0.13
C ALA A 238 -6.52 -16.12 -0.11
N ASN A 239 -7.06 -17.03 -0.94
CA ASN A 239 -8.48 -17.32 -0.95
C ASN A 239 -8.73 -18.83 -1.13
N ILE A 240 -8.49 -19.58 -0.05
CA ILE A 240 -8.77 -21.02 0.06
C ILE A 240 -9.68 -21.23 1.28
N PRO A 241 -11.00 -21.01 1.15
CA PRO A 241 -11.94 -21.17 2.28
C PRO A 241 -11.80 -22.53 2.96
N GLY A 242 -11.72 -22.52 4.30
CA GLY A 242 -11.47 -23.69 5.12
C GLY A 242 -9.99 -24.01 5.34
N ASN A 243 -9.07 -23.47 4.53
CA ASN A 243 -7.63 -23.60 4.71
C ASN A 243 -7.01 -22.30 5.20
N MET A 244 -7.06 -21.27 4.35
CA MET A 244 -6.59 -19.92 4.67
C MET A 244 -7.27 -18.88 3.77
N VAL A 245 -7.83 -17.83 4.36
CA VAL A 245 -8.32 -16.66 3.64
C VAL A 245 -7.60 -15.42 4.18
N GLY A 246 -7.04 -14.62 3.27
CA GLY A 246 -6.31 -13.40 3.60
C GLY A 246 -7.24 -12.24 3.98
N THR A 247 -6.62 -11.12 4.35
CA THR A 247 -7.34 -9.96 4.91
C THR A 247 -7.95 -9.01 3.87
N ALA A 248 -7.56 -9.14 2.58
CA ALA A 248 -8.19 -8.41 1.47
C ALA A 248 -8.24 -9.28 0.19
N PRO A 249 -8.90 -10.46 0.23
CA PRO A 249 -8.83 -11.47 -0.84
C PRO A 249 -9.37 -11.00 -2.18
N ASP A 250 -10.17 -9.92 -2.22
CA ASP A 250 -10.78 -9.39 -3.44
C ASP A 250 -10.13 -8.10 -3.96
N ALA A 251 -9.05 -7.64 -3.32
CA ALA A 251 -8.26 -6.51 -3.82
C ALA A 251 -7.51 -6.85 -5.12
N ARG A 252 -6.96 -5.84 -5.76
CA ARG A 252 -6.08 -5.93 -6.93
C ARG A 252 -4.64 -5.68 -6.52
N TYR A 253 -3.69 -6.32 -7.19
CA TYR A 253 -2.30 -6.33 -6.73
C TYR A 253 -1.31 -5.95 -7.83
N TRP A 254 -0.33 -5.13 -7.46
CA TRP A 254 0.96 -4.99 -8.12
C TRP A 254 2.01 -5.68 -7.26
N LEU A 255 2.86 -6.53 -7.87
CA LEU A 255 3.92 -7.26 -7.17
C LEU A 255 5.28 -6.78 -7.68
N PHE A 256 6.07 -6.18 -6.80
CA PHE A 256 7.36 -5.57 -7.15
C PHE A 256 8.49 -6.20 -6.34
N LYS A 257 9.50 -6.73 -7.05
CA LYS A 257 10.75 -7.17 -6.44
C LYS A 257 11.69 -5.97 -6.37
N THR A 258 12.11 -5.61 -5.15
CA THR A 258 13.03 -4.50 -4.88
C THR A 258 14.34 -4.94 -4.27
N GLU A 259 14.41 -6.18 -3.75
CA GLU A 259 15.52 -6.71 -2.98
C GLU A 259 16.41 -7.64 -3.79
N ASP A 260 17.73 -7.45 -3.66
CA ASP A 260 18.76 -8.39 -4.08
C ASP A 260 19.19 -9.22 -2.88
N ILE A 261 18.66 -10.43 -2.73
CA ILE A 261 18.97 -11.33 -1.58
C ILE A 261 20.44 -11.71 -1.46
N THR A 262 21.24 -11.40 -2.47
CA THR A 262 22.69 -11.69 -2.45
C THR A 262 23.52 -10.56 -1.87
N SER A 263 22.94 -9.38 -1.66
CA SER A 263 23.61 -8.20 -1.12
C SER A 263 22.62 -7.29 -0.37
N GLU A 264 23.12 -6.51 0.57
CA GLU A 264 22.38 -5.49 1.30
C GLU A 264 23.07 -4.14 1.05
N THR A 265 22.54 -3.34 0.11
CA THR A 265 23.17 -2.10 -0.34
C THR A 265 22.15 -0.99 -0.51
N PRO A 266 22.54 0.31 -0.49
CA PRO A 266 21.62 1.43 -0.77
C PRO A 266 20.96 1.39 -2.15
N VAL A 267 21.37 0.48 -3.04
CA VAL A 267 20.69 0.25 -4.33
C VAL A 267 19.25 -0.21 -4.12
N GLU A 268 18.98 -0.97 -3.07
CA GLU A 268 17.66 -1.49 -2.74
C GLU A 268 16.70 -0.35 -2.35
N GLU A 269 17.20 0.68 -1.65
CA GLU A 269 16.40 1.90 -1.42
C GLU A 269 15.99 2.56 -2.75
N GLN A 270 16.89 2.58 -3.77
CA GLN A 270 16.58 3.14 -5.10
C GLN A 270 15.55 2.28 -5.84
N ASN A 271 15.63 0.96 -5.73
CA ASN A 271 14.65 0.04 -6.30
C ASN A 271 13.28 0.24 -5.65
N TRP A 272 13.25 0.37 -4.32
CA TRP A 272 12.03 0.66 -3.57
C TRP A 272 11.39 1.98 -4.04
N VAL A 273 12.18 3.03 -4.19
CA VAL A 273 11.72 4.34 -4.71
C VAL A 273 11.11 4.19 -6.09
N ALA A 274 11.79 3.50 -7.01
CA ALA A 274 11.30 3.30 -8.37
C ALA A 274 9.99 2.50 -8.39
N ALA A 275 9.86 1.48 -7.52
CA ALA A 275 8.65 0.69 -7.35
C ALA A 275 7.48 1.53 -6.77
N ALA A 276 7.75 2.36 -5.75
CA ALA A 276 6.76 3.25 -5.17
C ALA A 276 6.25 4.30 -6.17
N GLU A 277 7.13 4.84 -6.99
CA GLU A 277 6.78 5.76 -8.09
C GLU A 277 5.96 5.09 -9.18
N PHE A 278 6.25 3.83 -9.48
CA PHE A 278 5.43 3.03 -10.39
C PHE A 278 4.04 2.80 -9.80
N ALA A 279 3.96 2.35 -8.54
CA ALA A 279 2.69 2.15 -7.82
C ALA A 279 1.84 3.43 -7.83
N ASP A 280 2.44 4.58 -7.57
CA ASP A 280 1.80 5.88 -7.62
C ASP A 280 1.20 6.17 -9.01
N SER A 281 2.00 6.05 -10.07
CA SER A 281 1.53 6.33 -11.44
C SER A 281 0.51 5.33 -11.93
N ALA A 282 0.63 4.07 -11.54
CA ALA A 282 -0.32 3.02 -11.86
C ALA A 282 -1.66 3.15 -11.11
N GLY A 283 -1.71 3.97 -10.04
CA GLY A 283 -2.92 4.24 -9.28
C GLY A 283 -3.16 3.26 -8.13
N ALA A 284 -2.12 2.75 -7.49
CA ALA A 284 -2.25 2.01 -6.24
C ALA A 284 -2.87 2.90 -5.15
N ASP A 285 -3.69 2.30 -4.30
CA ASP A 285 -4.27 2.96 -3.13
C ASP A 285 -3.34 2.80 -1.92
N LEU A 286 -2.73 1.61 -1.77
CA LEU A 286 -1.87 1.29 -0.66
C LEU A 286 -0.57 0.63 -1.15
N ILE A 287 0.55 1.01 -0.52
CA ILE A 287 1.84 0.33 -0.60
C ILE A 287 2.06 -0.39 0.72
N THR A 288 2.41 -1.67 0.67
CA THR A 288 2.87 -2.43 1.84
C THR A 288 4.26 -2.99 1.59
N THR A 289 5.13 -2.87 2.59
CA THR A 289 6.49 -3.36 2.53
C THR A 289 6.89 -4.04 3.83
N SER A 290 7.38 -5.27 3.72
CA SER A 290 7.84 -6.04 4.88
C SER A 290 9.36 -6.05 4.98
N LEU A 291 9.97 -4.96 4.55
CA LEU A 291 11.40 -4.74 4.42
C LEU A 291 11.90 -3.68 5.42
N GLY A 292 13.22 -3.57 5.56
CA GLY A 292 13.79 -2.54 6.43
C GLY A 292 15.26 -2.29 6.15
N TYR A 293 15.62 -1.04 5.91
CA TYR A 293 16.94 -0.57 5.53
C TYR A 293 17.57 0.23 6.67
N SER A 294 18.65 -0.24 7.21
CA SER A 294 19.44 0.51 8.22
C SER A 294 20.86 -0.03 8.35
N TYR A 295 21.09 -1.28 7.98
CA TYR A 295 22.38 -1.94 8.07
C TYR A 295 22.69 -2.56 6.72
N PHE A 296 23.84 -2.16 6.16
CA PHE A 296 24.28 -2.55 4.83
C PHE A 296 25.57 -3.36 4.91
N ASP A 297 25.88 -4.12 3.87
CA ASP A 297 27.10 -4.92 3.77
C ASP A 297 28.38 -4.07 3.94
N ASP A 298 28.37 -2.83 3.42
CA ASP A 298 29.39 -1.84 3.73
C ASP A 298 28.84 -0.88 4.81
N SER A 299 29.42 -1.00 6.00
CA SER A 299 28.99 -0.24 7.19
C SER A 299 29.08 1.28 7.06
N VAL A 300 29.78 1.79 6.03
CA VAL A 300 29.83 3.24 5.73
C VAL A 300 28.45 3.81 5.38
N TYR A 301 27.55 2.97 4.88
CA TYR A 301 26.17 3.32 4.55
C TYR A 301 25.19 3.10 5.70
N ASN A 302 25.61 2.48 6.81
CA ASN A 302 24.72 2.19 7.93
C ASN A 302 24.08 3.47 8.47
N LEU A 303 22.77 3.39 8.71
CA LEU A 303 21.99 4.46 9.34
C LEU A 303 21.99 4.24 10.86
N ASN A 304 22.61 5.16 11.59
CA ASN A 304 22.53 5.18 13.04
C ASN A 304 21.11 5.61 13.51
N TYR A 305 20.83 5.51 14.80
CA TYR A 305 19.49 5.84 15.31
C TYR A 305 19.09 7.30 15.02
N ALA A 306 20.00 8.26 15.13
CA ALA A 306 19.70 9.67 14.88
C ALA A 306 19.25 9.93 13.41
N GLN A 307 19.64 9.07 12.48
CA GLN A 307 19.25 9.15 11.08
C GLN A 307 17.92 8.46 10.77
N ARG A 308 17.39 7.64 11.69
CA ARG A 308 16.07 7.01 11.59
C ARG A 308 14.98 7.95 12.12
N ASN A 309 14.85 9.07 11.46
CA ASN A 309 14.03 10.23 11.86
C ASN A 309 12.89 10.53 10.89
N GLY A 310 12.65 9.65 9.91
CA GLY A 310 11.65 9.83 8.86
C GLY A 310 12.07 10.73 7.70
N HIS A 311 13.22 11.42 7.79
CA HIS A 311 13.62 12.45 6.81
C HIS A 311 15.00 12.22 6.20
N THR A 312 15.85 11.41 6.82
CA THR A 312 17.25 11.21 6.37
C THR A 312 17.34 10.11 5.33
N ALA A 313 16.86 8.91 5.62
CA ALA A 313 16.92 7.79 4.69
C ALA A 313 16.11 8.09 3.41
N LEU A 314 16.65 7.68 2.27
CA LEU A 314 15.98 7.90 0.99
C LEU A 314 14.62 7.20 0.94
N VAL A 315 14.56 5.97 1.40
CA VAL A 315 13.33 5.17 1.42
C VAL A 315 12.26 5.79 2.32
N SER A 316 12.63 6.36 3.48
CA SER A 316 11.69 7.03 4.39
C SER A 316 11.12 8.32 3.76
N ARG A 317 11.97 9.08 3.09
CA ARG A 317 11.55 10.27 2.32
C ARG A 317 10.59 9.90 1.19
N ALA A 318 10.88 8.80 0.49
CA ALA A 318 10.03 8.29 -0.58
C ALA A 318 8.67 7.78 -0.05
N ALA A 319 8.67 7.08 1.07
CA ALA A 319 7.44 6.61 1.72
C ALA A 319 6.54 7.78 2.15
N ASN A 320 7.12 8.84 2.74
CA ASN A 320 6.39 10.06 3.06
C ASN A 320 5.85 10.77 1.80
N LEU A 321 6.62 10.79 0.70
CA LEU A 321 6.14 11.32 -0.58
C LEU A 321 5.00 10.49 -1.15
N ALA A 322 5.06 9.15 -1.06
CA ALA A 322 3.97 8.27 -1.47
C ALA A 322 2.66 8.62 -0.75
N VAL A 323 2.73 8.88 0.57
CA VAL A 323 1.57 9.35 1.35
C VAL A 323 1.13 10.75 0.91
N ALA A 324 2.07 11.66 0.66
CA ALA A 324 1.75 13.01 0.14
C ALA A 324 1.10 12.97 -1.26
N LYS A 325 1.35 11.91 -2.05
CA LYS A 325 0.66 11.63 -3.33
C LYS A 325 -0.69 10.93 -3.14
N GLY A 326 -1.13 10.72 -1.90
CA GLY A 326 -2.47 10.25 -1.54
C GLY A 326 -2.62 8.74 -1.39
N MET A 327 -1.54 7.99 -1.27
CA MET A 327 -1.53 6.57 -0.94
C MET A 327 -1.41 6.35 0.58
N ILE A 328 -1.82 5.18 1.06
CA ILE A 328 -1.41 4.68 2.37
C ILE A 328 -0.10 3.90 2.18
N VAL A 329 0.85 4.07 3.11
CA VAL A 329 2.05 3.24 3.19
C VAL A 329 2.07 2.53 4.55
N THR A 330 2.17 1.21 4.53
CA THR A 330 2.37 0.37 5.72
C THR A 330 3.74 -0.30 5.66
N ALA A 331 4.43 -0.36 6.79
CA ALA A 331 5.75 -0.98 6.88
C ALA A 331 5.91 -1.80 8.16
N SER A 332 6.66 -2.90 8.07
CA SER A 332 7.04 -3.70 9.24
C SER A 332 8.03 -2.95 10.12
N ALA A 333 7.86 -3.01 11.45
CA ALA A 333 8.70 -2.29 12.41
C ALA A 333 10.18 -2.76 12.41
N GLY A 334 10.42 -4.01 12.03
CA GLY A 334 11.71 -4.71 12.14
C GLY A 334 11.72 -5.77 13.23
N ASN A 335 12.76 -6.61 13.24
CA ASN A 335 12.84 -7.82 14.06
C ASN A 335 14.02 -7.83 15.04
N SER A 336 14.52 -6.65 15.39
CA SER A 336 15.69 -6.49 16.27
C SER A 336 15.35 -6.07 17.70
N GLY A 337 14.07 -6.15 18.12
CA GLY A 337 13.61 -5.68 19.43
C GLY A 337 14.28 -6.34 20.63
N GLY A 338 14.88 -7.52 20.46
CA GLY A 338 15.67 -8.21 21.48
C GLY A 338 17.08 -7.66 21.69
N MET A 339 17.56 -6.76 20.81
CA MET A 339 18.90 -6.18 20.93
C MET A 339 18.97 -5.18 22.07
N THR A 340 20.15 -5.00 22.66
CA THR A 340 20.39 -4.09 23.78
C THR A 340 20.88 -2.71 23.35
N ASN A 341 21.33 -2.57 22.11
CA ASN A 341 21.83 -1.36 21.48
C ASN A 341 20.75 -0.66 20.64
N GLU A 342 21.15 0.33 19.83
CA GLU A 342 20.26 1.09 18.95
C GLU A 342 19.62 0.26 17.82
N GLU A 343 20.11 -0.94 17.57
CA GLU A 343 19.52 -1.85 16.57
C GLU A 343 18.07 -2.24 16.91
N LYS A 344 17.70 -2.20 18.20
CA LYS A 344 16.33 -2.50 18.66
C LYS A 344 15.25 -1.59 18.09
N TYR A 345 15.60 -0.39 17.62
CA TYR A 345 14.62 0.57 17.14
C TYR A 345 14.14 0.28 15.71
N VAL A 346 12.98 0.84 15.37
CA VAL A 346 12.36 0.70 14.04
C VAL A 346 13.32 1.03 12.92
N LEU A 347 13.19 0.31 11.80
CA LEU A 347 14.01 0.46 10.60
C LEU A 347 13.38 1.49 9.64
N CYS A 348 14.12 1.91 8.61
CA CYS A 348 13.58 2.67 7.50
C CYS A 348 12.94 1.71 6.47
N PRO A 349 11.72 2.01 5.92
CA PRO A 349 10.96 3.26 6.03
C PRO A 349 9.96 3.32 7.19
N ALA A 350 9.95 2.36 8.12
CA ALA A 350 9.01 2.33 9.24
C ALA A 350 9.18 3.54 10.19
N ASP A 351 10.33 4.20 10.16
CA ASP A 351 10.59 5.46 10.88
C ASP A 351 9.86 6.67 10.26
N GLY A 352 9.30 6.53 9.05
CA GLY A 352 8.65 7.61 8.32
C GLY A 352 7.44 8.19 9.06
N ASP A 353 7.30 9.52 9.07
CA ASP A 353 6.26 10.25 9.81
C ASP A 353 4.84 9.84 9.42
N SER A 354 4.63 9.63 8.14
CA SER A 354 3.31 9.32 7.57
C SER A 354 3.10 7.82 7.34
N VAL A 355 4.12 7.00 7.57
CA VAL A 355 4.07 5.54 7.40
C VAL A 355 3.34 4.91 8.59
N TYR A 356 2.40 4.02 8.33
CA TYR A 356 1.77 3.21 9.36
C TYR A 356 2.66 2.00 9.66
N THR A 357 3.37 2.05 10.77
CA THR A 357 4.36 1.05 11.18
C THR A 357 3.72 -0.02 12.04
N VAL A 358 3.96 -1.30 11.71
CA VAL A 358 3.32 -2.44 12.35
C VAL A 358 4.33 -3.27 13.13
N GLY A 359 4.12 -3.37 14.44
CA GLY A 359 4.83 -4.29 15.35
C GLY A 359 4.16 -5.66 15.41
N SER A 360 4.82 -6.62 16.07
CA SER A 360 4.42 -8.03 16.13
C SER A 360 3.97 -8.44 17.52
N VAL A 361 2.81 -9.11 17.61
CA VAL A 361 2.29 -9.80 18.79
C VAL A 361 1.99 -11.26 18.45
N ASP A 362 1.76 -12.09 19.48
CA ASP A 362 1.18 -13.42 19.35
C ASP A 362 -0.37 -13.36 19.31
N PHE A 363 -1.02 -14.53 19.21
CA PHE A 363 -2.49 -14.64 19.19
C PHE A 363 -3.18 -14.24 20.51
N SER A 364 -2.42 -14.05 21.59
CA SER A 364 -2.90 -13.53 22.88
C SER A 364 -2.71 -12.02 23.00
N GLY A 365 -2.16 -11.38 21.97
CA GLY A 365 -1.85 -9.95 21.97
C GLY A 365 -0.58 -9.60 22.77
N VAL A 366 0.25 -10.58 23.12
CA VAL A 366 1.53 -10.34 23.81
C VAL A 366 2.60 -9.98 22.80
N ILE A 367 3.33 -8.87 23.08
CA ILE A 367 4.37 -8.37 22.17
C ILE A 367 5.47 -9.41 21.94
N ALA A 368 5.80 -9.67 20.67
CA ALA A 368 6.92 -10.53 20.31
C ALA A 368 8.25 -9.90 20.78
N TYR A 369 9.11 -10.72 21.36
CA TYR A 369 10.43 -10.28 21.84
C TYR A 369 11.25 -9.61 20.75
N SER A 370 11.17 -10.13 19.53
CA SER A 370 11.89 -9.62 18.36
C SER A 370 11.30 -8.33 17.77
N SER A 371 10.03 -7.97 18.08
CA SER A 371 9.42 -6.77 17.49
C SER A 371 10.22 -5.51 17.83
N SER A 372 10.66 -4.76 16.82
CA SER A 372 11.45 -3.53 17.02
C SER A 372 10.66 -2.45 17.75
N TRP A 373 11.38 -1.56 18.40
CA TRP A 373 10.88 -0.54 19.32
C TRP A 373 10.77 0.82 18.64
N GLY A 374 9.80 1.63 19.06
CA GLY A 374 9.87 3.08 18.93
C GLY A 374 10.59 3.74 20.14
N PRO A 375 10.60 5.06 20.15
CA PRO A 375 10.13 5.96 19.09
C PRO A 375 11.08 5.96 17.89
N ASN A 376 10.72 6.66 16.79
CA ASN A 376 11.76 7.08 15.86
C ASN A 376 12.62 8.18 16.52
N SER A 377 13.74 8.55 15.91
CA SER A 377 14.66 9.50 16.54
C SER A 377 14.14 10.95 16.58
N SER A 378 13.04 11.26 15.89
CA SER A 378 12.28 12.50 16.02
C SER A 378 11.31 12.49 17.21
N GLY A 379 11.24 11.39 17.96
CA GLY A 379 10.37 11.26 19.14
C GLY A 379 8.93 10.87 18.82
N GLN A 380 8.62 10.51 17.57
CA GLN A 380 7.30 10.06 17.18
C GLN A 380 7.03 8.64 17.68
N ILE A 381 5.82 8.41 18.20
CA ILE A 381 5.38 7.08 18.64
C ILE A 381 5.44 6.11 17.44
N LYS A 382 6.21 5.02 17.64
CA LYS A 382 6.31 3.87 16.76
C LYS A 382 6.40 2.60 17.61
N PRO A 383 5.92 1.45 17.12
CA PRO A 383 5.08 1.31 15.93
C PRO A 383 3.75 2.08 16.06
N ASP A 384 2.99 2.24 14.98
CA ASP A 384 1.65 2.85 15.03
C ASP A 384 0.62 1.88 15.61
N GLY A 385 0.80 0.59 15.38
CA GLY A 385 -0.05 -0.46 15.91
C GLY A 385 0.66 -1.81 15.84
N VAL A 386 0.02 -2.84 16.36
CA VAL A 386 0.54 -4.20 16.36
C VAL A 386 -0.48 -5.18 15.79
N SER A 387 0.02 -6.29 15.23
CA SER A 387 -0.80 -7.40 14.74
C SER A 387 -0.11 -8.72 14.98
N VAL A 388 -0.82 -9.84 14.73
CA VAL A 388 -0.23 -11.18 14.84
C VAL A 388 0.91 -11.32 13.83
N GLY A 389 2.10 -11.54 14.37
CA GLY A 389 3.30 -11.83 13.60
C GLY A 389 4.15 -12.90 14.27
N ALA A 390 3.87 -13.25 15.54
CA ALA A 390 4.49 -14.37 16.21
C ALA A 390 3.60 -15.62 16.04
N GLY A 391 4.08 -16.58 15.27
CA GLY A 391 3.33 -17.78 14.90
C GLY A 391 2.25 -17.53 13.84
N ALA A 392 2.32 -16.42 13.10
CA ALA A 392 1.37 -16.09 12.05
C ALA A 392 1.33 -17.15 10.94
N TYR A 393 0.14 -17.43 10.42
CA TYR A 393 -0.05 -18.38 9.31
C TYR A 393 0.08 -17.67 7.96
N TYR A 394 0.63 -18.38 6.99
CA TYR A 394 0.75 -17.98 5.59
C TYR A 394 0.69 -19.21 4.69
N VAL A 395 0.45 -19.04 3.40
CA VAL A 395 0.53 -20.11 2.41
C VAL A 395 1.91 -20.04 1.74
N ALA A 396 2.70 -21.10 1.92
CA ALA A 396 4.03 -21.21 1.32
C ALA A 396 3.94 -21.45 -0.21
N PRO A 397 5.04 -21.31 -0.97
CA PRO A 397 5.06 -21.51 -2.42
C PRO A 397 4.55 -22.86 -2.91
N ASP A 398 4.64 -23.91 -2.09
CA ASP A 398 4.11 -25.25 -2.36
C ASP A 398 2.58 -25.37 -2.17
N GLY A 399 1.91 -24.30 -1.76
CA GLY A 399 0.48 -24.26 -1.49
C GLY A 399 0.07 -24.77 -0.10
N ILE A 400 1.03 -25.11 0.75
CA ILE A 400 0.77 -25.62 2.12
C ILE A 400 0.72 -24.42 3.09
N VAL A 401 -0.25 -24.49 4.02
CA VAL A 401 -0.31 -23.51 5.11
C VAL A 401 0.78 -23.81 6.12
N ASN A 402 1.64 -22.83 6.34
CA ASN A 402 2.73 -22.85 7.31
C ASN A 402 2.56 -21.73 8.34
N SER A 403 3.39 -21.72 9.36
CA SER A 403 3.47 -20.64 10.35
C SER A 403 4.89 -20.10 10.48
N GLY A 404 4.99 -18.83 10.79
CA GLY A 404 6.28 -18.17 10.98
C GLY A 404 6.19 -16.97 11.92
N SER A 405 7.33 -16.35 12.20
CA SER A 405 7.37 -15.21 13.12
C SER A 405 8.20 -14.06 12.54
N GLY A 406 7.66 -12.85 12.65
CA GLY A 406 8.28 -11.61 12.20
C GLY A 406 7.25 -10.49 12.04
N THR A 407 7.71 -9.25 12.15
CA THR A 407 6.88 -8.08 11.82
C THR A 407 6.48 -8.07 10.34
N SER A 408 7.19 -8.82 9.51
CA SER A 408 6.87 -9.05 8.10
C SER A 408 5.53 -9.74 7.88
N TYR A 409 5.05 -10.51 8.86
CA TYR A 409 3.74 -11.17 8.80
C TYR A 409 2.62 -10.35 9.46
N SER A 410 2.96 -9.53 10.47
CA SER A 410 2.00 -8.64 11.10
C SER A 410 1.61 -7.46 10.20
N ASN A 411 2.56 -6.91 9.43
CA ASN A 411 2.33 -5.78 8.54
C ASN A 411 1.28 -6.09 7.44
N PRO A 412 1.42 -7.15 6.63
CA PRO A 412 0.43 -7.47 5.60
C PRO A 412 -0.95 -7.75 6.18
N ASN A 413 -1.05 -8.35 7.37
CA ASN A 413 -2.33 -8.58 8.02
C ASN A 413 -3.13 -7.28 8.21
N LEU A 414 -2.50 -6.22 8.74
CA LEU A 414 -3.14 -4.91 8.88
C LEU A 414 -3.30 -4.18 7.55
N ALA A 415 -2.37 -4.33 6.62
CA ALA A 415 -2.47 -3.70 5.30
C ALA A 415 -3.77 -4.07 4.58
N GLY A 416 -4.15 -5.35 4.62
CA GLY A 416 -5.41 -5.82 4.04
C GLY A 416 -6.64 -5.25 4.76
N LEU A 417 -6.69 -5.31 6.10
CA LEU A 417 -7.83 -4.77 6.87
C LEU A 417 -7.97 -3.25 6.73
N ILE A 418 -6.87 -2.50 6.69
CA ILE A 418 -6.87 -1.05 6.40
C ILE A 418 -7.43 -0.79 5.00
N THR A 419 -7.10 -1.63 4.03
CA THR A 419 -7.64 -1.54 2.66
C THR A 419 -9.15 -1.77 2.64
N CYS A 420 -9.67 -2.77 3.35
CA CYS A 420 -11.10 -3.04 3.48
C CYS A 420 -11.84 -1.90 4.20
N LEU A 421 -11.24 -1.32 5.23
CA LEU A 421 -11.80 -0.14 5.89
C LEU A 421 -11.87 1.06 4.94
N TRP A 422 -10.83 1.29 4.13
CA TRP A 422 -10.85 2.39 3.15
C TRP A 422 -11.84 2.14 2.01
N GLN A 423 -12.02 0.88 1.59
CA GLN A 423 -13.09 0.49 0.67
C GLN A 423 -14.48 0.92 1.19
N ALA A 424 -14.75 0.73 2.49
CA ALA A 424 -16.01 1.12 3.11
C ALA A 424 -16.23 2.64 3.16
N PHE A 425 -15.15 3.41 3.18
CA PHE A 425 -15.16 4.87 3.34
C PHE A 425 -14.30 5.57 2.29
N PRO A 426 -14.60 5.37 1.00
CA PRO A 426 -13.77 5.88 -0.08
C PRO A 426 -13.71 7.40 -0.15
N GLU A 427 -14.61 8.13 0.49
CA GLU A 427 -14.61 9.60 0.54
C GLU A 427 -13.54 10.18 1.46
N PHE A 428 -13.03 9.40 2.42
CA PHE A 428 -12.00 9.87 3.34
C PHE A 428 -10.60 9.72 2.75
N ILE A 429 -9.70 10.60 3.18
CA ILE A 429 -8.29 10.58 2.78
C ILE A 429 -7.48 9.62 3.69
N PRO A 430 -6.26 9.20 3.29
CA PRO A 430 -5.40 8.31 4.09
C PRO A 430 -5.26 8.71 5.55
N HIS A 431 -5.07 10.00 5.82
CA HIS A 431 -4.96 10.52 7.18
C HIS A 431 -6.17 10.18 8.05
N ASP A 432 -7.40 10.31 7.51
CA ASP A 432 -8.63 10.03 8.26
C ASP A 432 -8.78 8.54 8.56
N ILE A 433 -8.45 7.69 7.58
CA ILE A 433 -8.50 6.23 7.72
C ILE A 433 -7.51 5.80 8.82
N LEU A 434 -6.23 6.21 8.72
CA LEU A 434 -5.20 5.82 9.68
C LEU A 434 -5.46 6.43 11.06
N ALA A 435 -6.04 7.62 11.15
CA ALA A 435 -6.45 8.20 12.42
C ALA A 435 -7.54 7.36 13.10
N ALA A 436 -8.54 6.88 12.34
CA ALA A 436 -9.57 6.00 12.88
C ALA A 436 -9.01 4.65 13.34
N VAL A 437 -8.07 4.07 12.59
CA VAL A 437 -7.35 2.84 12.97
C VAL A 437 -6.60 3.03 14.28
N ARG A 438 -5.81 4.12 14.43
CA ARG A 438 -5.12 4.43 15.70
C ARG A 438 -6.12 4.65 16.84
N GLN A 439 -7.19 5.44 16.62
CA GLN A 439 -8.20 5.73 17.65
C GLN A 439 -8.98 4.49 18.10
N SER A 440 -9.13 3.50 17.24
CA SER A 440 -9.79 2.24 17.57
C SER A 440 -8.94 1.34 18.48
N SER A 441 -7.62 1.54 18.47
CA SER A 441 -6.66 0.66 19.13
C SER A 441 -6.78 0.69 20.65
N ASN A 442 -6.50 -0.47 21.26
CA ASN A 442 -6.74 -0.71 22.69
C ASN A 442 -5.83 0.11 23.65
N LYS A 443 -4.73 0.70 23.14
CA LYS A 443 -3.81 1.56 23.91
C LYS A 443 -3.81 3.02 23.42
N TYR A 444 -4.82 3.43 22.65
CA TYR A 444 -4.85 4.77 22.06
C TYR A 444 -4.62 5.90 23.06
N ASN A 445 -5.21 5.82 24.27
CA ASN A 445 -5.09 6.84 25.30
C ASN A 445 -3.79 6.74 26.14
N ASN A 446 -3.04 5.66 26.01
CA ASN A 446 -1.79 5.43 26.72
C ASN A 446 -0.82 4.60 25.85
N PRO A 447 -0.36 5.16 24.74
CA PRO A 447 0.55 4.45 23.83
C PRO A 447 1.94 4.29 24.46
N ASP A 448 2.68 3.29 23.98
CA ASP A 448 4.06 3.05 24.41
C ASP A 448 4.97 2.68 23.22
N ASN A 449 6.28 2.58 23.48
CA ASN A 449 7.27 2.34 22.43
C ASN A 449 7.37 0.88 21.99
N ARG A 450 6.58 -0.03 22.55
CA ARG A 450 6.53 -1.45 22.16
C ARG A 450 5.30 -1.78 21.34
N TYR A 451 4.14 -1.33 21.81
CA TYR A 451 2.85 -1.60 21.19
C TYR A 451 2.36 -0.43 20.32
N GLY A 452 3.00 0.75 20.44
CA GLY A 452 2.43 1.95 19.88
C GLY A 452 1.05 2.23 20.45
N TYR A 453 0.07 2.45 19.58
CA TYR A 453 -1.34 2.60 19.99
C TYR A 453 -2.03 1.25 20.30
N GLY A 454 -1.34 0.11 20.09
CA GLY A 454 -1.83 -1.22 20.42
C GLY A 454 -2.50 -1.95 19.26
N LEU A 455 -3.37 -2.90 19.59
CA LEU A 455 -4.16 -3.68 18.64
C LEU A 455 -5.33 -2.84 18.13
N PRO A 456 -5.41 -2.52 16.83
CA PRO A 456 -6.57 -1.85 16.25
C PRO A 456 -7.79 -2.79 16.21
N ASP A 457 -8.97 -2.19 16.35
CA ASP A 457 -10.28 -2.82 16.30
C ASP A 457 -11.05 -2.25 15.09
N PHE A 458 -11.30 -3.06 14.07
CA PHE A 458 -11.88 -2.59 12.82
C PHE A 458 -13.40 -2.36 12.88
N GLU A 459 -14.13 -3.00 13.79
CA GLU A 459 -15.53 -2.65 14.07
C GLU A 459 -15.62 -1.22 14.66
N LYS A 460 -14.76 -0.92 15.63
CA LYS A 460 -14.67 0.40 16.24
C LYS A 460 -14.16 1.46 15.25
N ALA A 461 -13.14 1.14 14.43
CA ALA A 461 -12.64 2.04 13.39
C ALA A 461 -13.72 2.38 12.36
N TYR A 462 -14.50 1.38 11.93
CA TYR A 462 -15.66 1.56 11.07
C TYR A 462 -16.68 2.51 11.71
N SER A 463 -17.01 2.30 12.99
CA SER A 463 -17.96 3.12 13.73
C SER A 463 -17.49 4.58 13.86
N ILE A 464 -16.18 4.82 14.08
CA ILE A 464 -15.58 6.16 14.11
C ILE A 464 -15.80 6.89 12.78
N LEU A 465 -15.48 6.21 11.66
CA LEU A 465 -15.63 6.81 10.33
C LEU A 465 -17.10 6.98 9.94
N LEU A 466 -17.97 6.04 10.30
CA LEU A 466 -19.40 6.17 10.08
C LEU A 466 -19.97 7.38 10.81
N ASN A 467 -19.61 7.59 12.07
CA ASN A 467 -20.03 8.76 12.84
C ASN A 467 -19.52 10.06 12.21
N LYS A 468 -18.28 10.07 11.72
CA LYS A 468 -17.71 11.23 10.99
C LYS A 468 -18.49 11.51 9.71
N ARG A 469 -18.82 10.47 8.92
CA ARG A 469 -19.68 10.56 7.72
C ARG A 469 -21.06 11.13 8.06
N LEU A 470 -21.72 10.59 9.08
CA LEU A 470 -23.04 11.04 9.50
C LEU A 470 -23.04 12.49 10.01
N ALA A 471 -21.99 12.89 10.74
CA ALA A 471 -21.83 14.27 11.17
C ALA A 471 -21.68 15.23 9.97
N ALA A 472 -20.88 14.87 8.97
CA ALA A 472 -20.72 15.63 7.73
C ALA A 472 -22.05 15.73 6.95
N TYR A 473 -22.80 14.64 6.87
CA TYR A 473 -24.11 14.63 6.22
C TYR A 473 -25.15 15.49 6.96
N ASN A 474 -25.18 15.43 8.30
CA ASN A 474 -26.05 16.31 9.10
C ASN A 474 -25.68 17.78 8.89
N GLN A 475 -24.40 18.12 8.87
CA GLN A 475 -23.92 19.48 8.60
C GLN A 475 -24.34 19.93 7.18
N LEU A 476 -24.24 19.04 6.19
CA LEU A 476 -24.61 19.34 4.82
C LEU A 476 -26.11 19.54 4.67
N LEU A 477 -26.96 18.77 5.35
CA LEU A 477 -28.40 18.95 5.39
C LEU A 477 -28.80 20.26 6.09
N GLY A 478 -28.09 20.64 7.17
CA GLY A 478 -28.44 21.80 7.99
C GLY A 478 -29.85 21.66 8.61
N ASN A 479 -30.74 22.59 8.34
CA ASN A 479 -32.15 22.56 8.78
C ASN A 479 -33.10 21.84 7.81
N ASP A 480 -32.57 21.42 6.63
CA ASP A 480 -33.36 20.68 5.64
C ASP A 480 -33.24 19.16 5.88
N TRP A 481 -34.29 18.43 5.54
CA TRP A 481 -34.26 16.96 5.58
C TRP A 481 -33.82 16.32 4.25
N ILE A 482 -33.70 17.14 3.16
CA ILE A 482 -33.34 16.69 1.82
C ILE A 482 -32.55 17.77 1.08
N ARG A 483 -31.47 17.37 0.42
CA ARG A 483 -30.56 18.25 -0.33
C ARG A 483 -29.95 17.57 -1.54
N VAL A 484 -29.74 18.34 -2.61
CA VAL A 484 -29.01 17.91 -3.81
C VAL A 484 -27.72 18.69 -3.93
N TYR A 485 -26.64 17.98 -4.30
CA TYR A 485 -25.32 18.58 -4.57
C TYR A 485 -24.47 17.72 -5.51
N PRO A 486 -23.51 18.32 -6.28
CA PRO A 486 -23.36 19.75 -6.47
C PRO A 486 -24.48 20.35 -7.32
N VAL A 487 -24.76 21.63 -7.12
CA VAL A 487 -25.63 22.42 -8.01
C VAL A 487 -24.88 23.73 -8.28
N PRO A 488 -24.44 23.99 -9.53
CA PRO A 488 -24.66 23.23 -10.77
C PRO A 488 -23.98 21.87 -10.79
N PHE A 489 -24.49 20.96 -11.65
CA PHE A 489 -23.86 19.64 -11.90
C PHE A 489 -23.44 19.48 -13.37
N LEU A 490 -22.45 18.60 -13.63
CA LEU A 490 -22.00 18.26 -14.98
C LEU A 490 -22.59 16.95 -15.48
N GLN A 491 -22.22 15.81 -14.91
CA GLN A 491 -22.66 14.47 -15.32
C GLN A 491 -23.38 13.71 -14.21
N SER A 492 -23.11 14.06 -12.95
CA SER A 492 -23.73 13.42 -11.80
C SER A 492 -24.07 14.44 -10.71
N PHE A 493 -25.00 14.07 -9.85
CA PHE A 493 -25.32 14.77 -8.62
C PHE A 493 -25.73 13.76 -7.54
N ASN A 494 -25.63 14.18 -6.29
CA ASN A 494 -26.02 13.42 -5.12
C ASN A 494 -27.33 13.96 -4.53
N LEU A 495 -28.21 13.05 -4.11
CA LEU A 495 -29.36 13.34 -3.28
C LEU A 495 -29.07 12.81 -1.86
N LEU A 496 -28.93 13.72 -0.91
CA LEU A 496 -28.84 13.45 0.51
C LEU A 496 -30.16 13.71 1.17
N PHE A 497 -30.71 12.75 1.93
CA PHE A 497 -32.00 12.91 2.56
C PHE A 497 -32.18 12.05 3.81
N LYS A 498 -33.02 12.49 4.71
CA LYS A 498 -33.36 11.84 5.98
C LYS A 498 -34.91 11.76 6.05
N PRO A 499 -35.52 10.67 5.55
CA PRO A 499 -36.97 10.53 5.50
C PRO A 499 -37.59 10.45 6.91
N SER A 500 -38.78 10.95 7.06
CA SER A 500 -39.54 10.89 8.32
C SER A 500 -40.24 9.53 8.53
N VAL A 501 -40.42 8.76 7.45
CA VAL A 501 -41.13 7.47 7.45
C VAL A 501 -40.37 6.40 6.72
N SER A 502 -40.59 5.14 7.12
CA SER A 502 -40.08 3.97 6.42
C SER A 502 -41.02 3.55 5.30
N GLY A 503 -40.46 2.98 4.21
CA GLY A 503 -41.26 2.50 3.08
C GLY A 503 -40.51 2.59 1.76
N THR A 504 -41.18 3.03 0.70
CA THR A 504 -40.59 3.23 -0.62
C THR A 504 -40.77 4.67 -1.07
N ALA A 505 -39.68 5.36 -1.37
CA ALA A 505 -39.73 6.68 -2.00
C ALA A 505 -39.66 6.55 -3.53
N ASN A 506 -40.39 7.42 -4.22
CA ASN A 506 -40.37 7.59 -5.66
C ASN A 506 -39.60 8.87 -6.00
N LEU A 507 -38.53 8.72 -6.76
CA LEU A 507 -37.65 9.79 -7.21
C LEU A 507 -37.85 10.00 -8.72
N GLN A 508 -38.09 11.24 -9.13
CA GLN A 508 -38.32 11.60 -10.53
C GLN A 508 -37.44 12.78 -10.92
N LEU A 509 -36.63 12.62 -11.95
CA LEU A 509 -35.95 13.73 -12.61
C LEU A 509 -36.81 14.24 -13.76
N LEU A 510 -37.13 15.53 -13.76
CA LEU A 510 -38.00 16.16 -14.72
C LEU A 510 -37.28 17.34 -15.41
N ASP A 511 -37.64 17.59 -16.67
CA ASP A 511 -37.28 18.82 -17.35
C ASP A 511 -38.25 19.97 -17.00
N VAL A 512 -38.01 21.15 -17.57
CA VAL A 512 -38.82 22.34 -17.34
C VAL A 512 -40.26 22.22 -17.84
N SER A 513 -40.55 21.30 -18.76
CA SER A 513 -41.90 21.02 -19.24
C SER A 513 -42.68 20.05 -18.35
N GLY A 514 -42.01 19.45 -17.35
CA GLY A 514 -42.55 18.41 -16.50
C GLY A 514 -42.44 17.00 -17.06
N LYS A 515 -41.73 16.82 -18.20
CA LYS A 515 -41.46 15.48 -18.76
C LYS A 515 -40.50 14.73 -17.85
N ILE A 516 -40.84 13.50 -17.51
CA ILE A 516 -40.01 12.61 -16.71
C ILE A 516 -38.86 12.10 -17.59
N ILE A 517 -37.61 12.39 -17.15
CA ILE A 517 -36.35 11.94 -17.76
C ILE A 517 -35.92 10.63 -17.13
N MET A 518 -36.01 10.51 -15.80
CA MET A 518 -35.63 9.35 -15.02
C MET A 518 -36.63 9.14 -13.88
N LYS A 519 -36.88 7.87 -13.56
CA LYS A 519 -37.66 7.47 -12.39
C LYS A 519 -36.98 6.36 -11.65
N LYS A 520 -36.89 6.46 -10.33
CA LYS A 520 -36.27 5.46 -9.44
C LYS A 520 -37.12 5.27 -8.19
N PHE A 521 -37.31 4.03 -7.78
CA PHE A 521 -37.90 3.68 -6.50
C PHE A 521 -36.81 3.22 -5.55
N VAL A 522 -36.81 3.71 -4.33
CA VAL A 522 -35.78 3.38 -3.34
C VAL A 522 -36.43 3.05 -1.99
N PRO A 523 -35.98 2.00 -1.31
CA PRO A 523 -36.39 1.74 0.06
C PRO A 523 -35.87 2.86 0.98
N VAL A 524 -36.68 3.29 1.93
CA VAL A 524 -36.36 4.35 2.89
C VAL A 524 -36.67 3.89 4.30
N ILE A 525 -35.86 4.32 5.26
CA ILE A 525 -36.01 4.01 6.67
C ILE A 525 -36.12 5.33 7.44
N ALA A 526 -37.16 5.46 8.25
CA ALA A 526 -37.41 6.67 9.04
C ALA A 526 -36.20 7.10 9.88
N GLY A 527 -35.81 8.35 9.77
CA GLY A 527 -34.70 8.93 10.53
C GLY A 527 -33.31 8.55 10.06
N GLN A 528 -33.19 7.63 9.10
CA GLN A 528 -31.87 7.21 8.55
C GLN A 528 -31.47 8.15 7.41
N ILE A 529 -30.24 8.70 7.52
CA ILE A 529 -29.66 9.50 6.43
C ILE A 529 -29.24 8.57 5.29
N GLN A 530 -29.70 8.89 4.07
CA GLN A 530 -29.37 8.16 2.86
C GLN A 530 -28.73 9.10 1.84
N LEU A 531 -27.72 8.59 1.14
CA LEU A 531 -27.07 9.23 0.01
C LEU A 531 -27.30 8.40 -1.25
N LEU A 532 -27.84 9.03 -2.30
CA LEU A 532 -28.03 8.41 -3.59
C LEU A 532 -27.30 9.22 -4.66
N GLU A 533 -26.46 8.55 -5.42
CA GLU A 533 -25.81 9.11 -6.59
C GLU A 533 -26.70 8.94 -7.82
N PHE A 534 -26.83 10.01 -8.59
CA PHE A 534 -27.48 10.04 -9.88
C PHE A 534 -26.46 10.28 -10.98
N ASN A 535 -26.07 9.22 -11.67
CA ASN A 535 -25.24 9.27 -12.86
C ASN A 535 -26.13 9.39 -14.09
N ILE A 536 -25.98 10.48 -14.83
CA ILE A 536 -26.80 10.77 -16.00
C ILE A 536 -26.09 10.22 -17.22
N SER A 537 -26.51 9.04 -17.67
CA SER A 537 -25.95 8.36 -18.86
C SER A 537 -26.43 8.94 -20.19
N GLN A 538 -27.55 9.66 -20.20
CA GLN A 538 -28.08 10.34 -21.39
C GLN A 538 -27.60 11.79 -21.44
N PRO A 539 -27.24 12.33 -22.61
CA PRO A 539 -26.84 13.73 -22.72
C PRO A 539 -28.04 14.63 -22.41
N LEU A 540 -27.95 15.38 -21.31
CA LEU A 540 -28.90 16.44 -20.97
C LEU A 540 -28.35 17.77 -21.49
N SER A 541 -29.27 18.58 -22.05
CA SER A 541 -28.96 19.96 -22.43
C SER A 541 -28.66 20.81 -21.18
N THR A 542 -27.77 21.80 -21.33
CA THR A 542 -27.58 22.83 -20.30
C THR A 542 -28.91 23.50 -19.97
N GLY A 543 -29.24 23.63 -18.68
CA GLY A 543 -30.52 24.22 -18.27
C GLY A 543 -30.99 23.78 -16.90
N ILE A 544 -32.24 24.11 -16.61
CA ILE A 544 -32.88 23.82 -15.32
C ILE A 544 -33.61 22.48 -15.42
N TYR A 545 -33.46 21.68 -14.35
CA TYR A 545 -34.14 20.42 -14.12
C TYR A 545 -34.73 20.41 -12.72
N PHE A 546 -35.65 19.48 -12.45
CA PHE A 546 -36.26 19.30 -11.14
C PHE A 546 -36.12 17.84 -10.70
N LEU A 547 -35.67 17.63 -9.47
CA LEU A 547 -35.72 16.32 -8.81
C LEU A 547 -36.91 16.35 -7.84
N ARG A 548 -37.88 15.49 -8.06
CA ARG A 548 -39.03 15.29 -7.17
C ARG A 548 -38.81 14.03 -6.34
N TYR A 549 -38.81 14.19 -5.03
CA TYR A 549 -38.95 13.12 -4.05
C TYR A 549 -40.42 13.02 -3.65
N SER A 550 -40.94 11.81 -3.52
CA SER A 550 -42.26 11.57 -2.90
C SER A 550 -42.27 10.18 -2.23
N ASP A 551 -42.76 10.13 -1.00
CA ASP A 551 -43.18 8.93 -0.30
C ASP A 551 -44.68 9.05 0.06
N HIS A 552 -45.16 8.19 0.97
CA HIS A 552 -46.57 8.22 1.35
C HIS A 552 -46.95 9.36 2.33
N GLN A 553 -45.95 10.10 2.85
CA GLN A 553 -46.19 11.21 3.79
C GLN A 553 -45.65 12.54 3.26
N GLU A 554 -44.54 12.55 2.55
CA GLU A 554 -43.86 13.77 2.14
C GLU A 554 -43.60 13.82 0.63
N SER A 555 -43.63 15.05 0.09
CA SER A 555 -43.18 15.31 -1.27
C SER A 555 -42.41 16.62 -1.32
N LYS A 556 -41.25 16.61 -1.96
CA LYS A 556 -40.42 17.80 -2.16
C LYS A 556 -39.80 17.82 -3.56
N THR A 557 -39.82 18.99 -4.18
CA THR A 557 -39.21 19.23 -5.48
C THR A 557 -38.00 20.13 -5.31
N LEU A 558 -36.84 19.69 -5.81
CA LEU A 558 -35.56 20.36 -5.74
C LEU A 558 -35.14 20.83 -7.13
N LYS A 559 -34.70 22.10 -7.23
CA LYS A 559 -34.22 22.68 -8.49
C LYS A 559 -32.75 22.29 -8.71
N LEU A 560 -32.43 21.85 -9.91
CA LEU A 560 -31.11 21.50 -10.39
C LEU A 560 -30.70 22.43 -11.53
N LEU A 561 -29.41 22.70 -11.66
CA LEU A 561 -28.84 23.42 -12.79
C LEU A 561 -27.79 22.52 -13.45
N LYS A 562 -27.99 22.15 -14.72
CA LYS A 562 -27.06 21.42 -15.56
C LYS A 562 -26.17 22.41 -16.33
N GLN A 563 -24.86 22.26 -16.23
CA GLN A 563 -23.83 22.95 -17.04
C GLN A 563 -23.43 22.14 -18.25
#